data_1bb0f5133ac7044a28879a8d3284de7a
#
_entry.id   1bb0f5133ac7044a28879a8d3284de7a
#
_cell.length_a   1.000
_cell.length_b   1.000
_cell.length_c   1.000
_cell.angle_alpha   90.00
_cell.angle_beta   90.00
_cell.angle_gamma   90.00
#
_symmetry.space_group_name_H-M   'P 1'
#
loop_
_entity.id
_entity.type
_entity.pdbx_description
1 polymer ?
#
loop_
_entity_poly.entity_id
_entity_poly.type
_entity_poly.pdbx_seq_one_letter_code
_entity_poly.pdbx_strand_id
1 'polypeptide(L)'
;MSRTTVHGQKVEEISAVAKLGNVRISVKFGDNLKTQYSFYYAKVRRKAGKSVTYAMDETRYAYLPGGELILELYADVNGTMKYYQADPVTCEPNDFITFNVETSSRVGSLAVNVKIDDSVSVVEKDMEIPATALPSEKPQLTLTGFNGREYSLSEGVPVTVSGVYANVSADAGIAHLYFEFESDYLASIGLQSPLDLAELTSDTRTLLKENGLIVPSDLKGSKFSFVNFAGFLETLGDRGKYSPTSPAADFSLRVEDNDGVSVSSENYKVTLA
;
A
#
# COMPACT_ATOMS: atom_id res chain seq x y z
N MET A 1 -21.08 -30.26 7.06
CA MET A 1 -20.51 -31.46 7.72
C MET A 1 -21.59 -32.05 8.57
N SER A 2 -22.02 -33.29 8.27
CA SER A 2 -22.92 -34.04 9.14
C SER A 2 -22.09 -34.97 10.02
N ARG A 3 -22.41 -35.02 11.27
CA ARG A 3 -21.78 -35.94 12.23
C ARG A 3 -22.89 -36.78 12.87
N THR A 4 -22.81 -38.08 12.69
CA THR A 4 -23.73 -39.01 13.31
C THR A 4 -23.13 -39.50 14.63
N THR A 5 -23.83 -39.29 15.72
CA THR A 5 -23.43 -39.81 17.03
C THR A 5 -24.43 -40.92 17.43
N VAL A 6 -23.92 -42.09 17.75
CA VAL A 6 -24.75 -43.24 18.21
C VAL A 6 -24.69 -43.27 19.72
N HIS A 7 -25.83 -43.10 20.37
CA HIS A 7 -25.99 -43.28 21.81
C HIS A 7 -26.97 -44.43 22.04
N GLY A 8 -26.46 -45.57 22.43
CA GLY A 8 -27.27 -46.78 22.62
C GLY A 8 -27.93 -47.23 21.33
N GLN A 9 -29.23 -47.48 21.35
CA GLN A 9 -30.01 -47.89 20.16
C GLN A 9 -30.62 -46.69 19.39
N LYS A 10 -30.32 -45.48 19.75
CA LYS A 10 -30.85 -44.27 19.10
C LYS A 10 -29.75 -43.58 18.27
N VAL A 11 -29.99 -43.44 16.99
CA VAL A 11 -29.15 -42.64 16.09
C VAL A 11 -29.70 -41.23 16.08
N GLU A 12 -28.94 -40.25 16.56
CA GLU A 12 -29.27 -38.85 16.42
C GLU A 12 -28.41 -38.25 15.31
N GLU A 13 -29.06 -37.72 14.30
CA GLU A 13 -28.41 -37.03 13.21
C GLU A 13 -28.30 -35.53 13.58
N ILE A 14 -27.08 -35.05 13.75
CA ILE A 14 -26.79 -33.64 13.99
C ILE A 14 -26.38 -33.01 12.66
N SER A 15 -27.24 -32.15 12.12
CA SER A 15 -26.92 -31.32 10.97
C SER A 15 -26.34 -30.00 11.42
N ALA A 16 -25.09 -29.73 11.07
CA ALA A 16 -24.45 -28.45 11.32
C ALA A 16 -24.19 -27.71 10.01
N VAL A 17 -24.75 -26.52 9.87
CA VAL A 17 -24.47 -25.62 8.75
C VAL A 17 -23.35 -24.67 9.15
N ALA A 18 -22.19 -24.82 8.52
CA ALA A 18 -21.10 -23.88 8.68
C ALA A 18 -21.33 -22.69 7.76
N LYS A 19 -21.40 -21.49 8.34
CA LYS A 19 -21.42 -20.22 7.60
C LYS A 19 -20.07 -19.53 7.71
N LEU A 20 -19.68 -18.81 6.65
CA LEU A 20 -18.50 -17.97 6.68
C LEU A 20 -18.73 -16.83 7.68
N GLY A 21 -17.89 -16.72 8.71
CA GLY A 21 -17.99 -15.66 9.73
C GLY A 21 -17.45 -14.28 9.27
N ASN A 22 -16.88 -14.23 8.06
CA ASN A 22 -16.26 -13.03 7.49
C ASN A 22 -16.96 -12.62 6.19
N VAL A 23 -16.72 -11.39 5.81
CA VAL A 23 -17.04 -10.82 4.49
C VAL A 23 -15.86 -11.09 3.57
N ARG A 24 -16.13 -11.55 2.34
CA ARG A 24 -15.13 -11.65 1.29
C ARG A 24 -15.07 -10.35 0.52
N ILE A 25 -13.87 -9.81 0.36
CA ILE A 25 -13.64 -8.50 -0.22
C ILE A 25 -12.69 -8.62 -1.42
N SER A 26 -12.95 -7.84 -2.45
CA SER A 26 -12.05 -7.59 -3.57
C SER A 26 -12.09 -6.12 -3.98
N VAL A 27 -11.02 -5.65 -4.61
CA VAL A 27 -10.97 -4.33 -5.26
C VAL A 27 -10.64 -4.56 -6.73
N LYS A 28 -11.36 -3.88 -7.61
CA LYS A 28 -11.09 -3.87 -9.04
C LYS A 28 -10.82 -2.44 -9.47
N PHE A 29 -9.66 -2.24 -10.07
CA PHE A 29 -9.26 -0.96 -10.64
C PHE A 29 -9.61 -0.94 -12.11
N GLY A 30 -10.35 0.07 -12.55
CA GLY A 30 -10.76 0.24 -13.92
C GLY A 30 -9.63 0.68 -14.85
N ASP A 31 -9.80 0.47 -16.13
CA ASP A 31 -8.76 0.72 -17.12
C ASP A 31 -8.45 2.22 -17.29
N ASN A 32 -9.44 3.09 -17.10
CA ASN A 32 -9.22 4.53 -17.14
C ASN A 32 -8.35 5.00 -15.98
N LEU A 33 -8.53 4.42 -14.79
CA LEU A 33 -7.68 4.72 -13.63
C LEU A 33 -6.24 4.28 -13.89
N LYS A 34 -6.04 3.10 -14.46
CA LYS A 34 -4.72 2.56 -14.82
C LYS A 34 -3.97 3.43 -15.84
N THR A 35 -4.71 4.07 -16.75
CA THR A 35 -4.13 4.95 -17.77
C THR A 35 -3.82 6.35 -17.26
N GLN A 36 -4.58 6.84 -16.29
CA GLN A 36 -4.45 8.19 -15.77
C GLN A 36 -3.43 8.34 -14.66
N TYR A 37 -3.23 7.27 -13.88
CA TYR A 37 -2.36 7.31 -12.70
C TYR A 37 -1.21 6.33 -12.86
N SER A 38 0.00 6.82 -12.71
CA SER A 38 1.22 5.98 -12.75
C SER A 38 1.35 5.08 -11.54
N PHE A 39 0.77 5.48 -10.41
CA PHE A 39 0.74 4.69 -9.19
C PHE A 39 -0.54 4.95 -8.39
N TYR A 40 -1.12 3.89 -7.87
CA TYR A 40 -2.28 3.93 -6.98
C TYR A 40 -2.38 2.62 -6.18
N TYR A 41 -3.06 2.66 -5.06
CA TYR A 41 -3.46 1.49 -4.30
C TYR A 41 -4.71 1.80 -3.49
N ALA A 42 -5.42 0.77 -3.07
CA ALA A 42 -6.57 0.89 -2.20
C ALA A 42 -6.34 0.20 -0.87
N LYS A 43 -6.92 0.75 0.19
CA LYS A 43 -6.95 0.13 1.50
C LYS A 43 -8.40 -0.01 1.92
N VAL A 44 -8.81 -1.23 2.23
CA VAL A 44 -10.13 -1.48 2.81
C VAL A 44 -9.95 -1.72 4.30
N ARG A 45 -10.58 -0.90 5.12
CA ARG A 45 -10.50 -1.02 6.57
C ARG A 45 -11.87 -1.09 7.20
N ARG A 46 -11.94 -1.70 8.37
CA ARG A 46 -13.08 -1.53 9.26
C ARG A 46 -13.00 -0.16 9.96
N LYS A 47 -14.14 0.38 10.34
CA LYS A 47 -14.21 1.63 11.12
C LYS A 47 -13.33 1.58 12.37
N ALA A 48 -13.21 0.40 12.99
CA ALA A 48 -12.27 0.13 14.07
C ALA A 48 -11.51 -1.15 13.78
N GLY A 49 -10.19 -1.07 13.60
CA GLY A 49 -9.34 -2.25 13.58
C GLY A 49 -8.71 -2.60 12.23
N LYS A 50 -8.84 -3.86 11.81
CA LYS A 50 -8.06 -4.48 10.72
C LYS A 50 -8.31 -3.84 9.36
N SER A 51 -7.26 -3.74 8.56
CA SER A 51 -7.29 -3.28 7.18
C SER A 51 -6.57 -4.27 6.26
N VAL A 52 -6.88 -4.17 4.97
CA VAL A 52 -6.21 -4.90 3.88
C VAL A 52 -5.87 -3.90 2.79
N THR A 53 -4.66 -3.98 2.27
CA THR A 53 -4.20 -3.15 1.16
C THR A 53 -4.23 -3.95 -0.13
N TYR A 54 -4.71 -3.32 -1.19
CA TYR A 54 -4.76 -3.83 -2.56
C TYR A 54 -3.84 -2.97 -3.42
N ALA A 55 -2.75 -3.57 -3.90
CA ALA A 55 -1.85 -2.92 -4.86
C ALA A 55 -2.49 -2.83 -6.26
N MET A 56 -1.82 -2.14 -7.18
CA MET A 56 -2.32 -1.85 -8.54
C MET A 56 -2.87 -3.06 -9.30
N ASP A 57 -2.22 -4.21 -9.19
CA ASP A 57 -2.59 -5.43 -9.92
C ASP A 57 -3.10 -6.55 -9.00
N GLU A 58 -3.48 -6.20 -7.77
CA GLU A 58 -3.94 -7.17 -6.80
C GLU A 58 -5.33 -7.71 -7.16
N THR A 59 -5.43 -9.02 -7.33
CA THR A 59 -6.67 -9.71 -7.70
C THR A 59 -7.18 -10.66 -6.63
N ARG A 60 -6.43 -10.87 -5.55
CA ARG A 60 -6.79 -11.80 -4.48
C ARG A 60 -7.98 -11.30 -3.68
N TYR A 61 -8.70 -12.23 -3.10
CA TYR A 61 -9.73 -11.92 -2.11
C TYR A 61 -9.12 -11.79 -0.73
N ALA A 62 -9.65 -10.86 0.04
CA ALA A 62 -9.38 -10.76 1.47
C ALA A 62 -10.64 -11.06 2.29
N TYR A 63 -10.46 -11.34 3.56
CA TYR A 63 -11.54 -11.65 4.48
C TYR A 63 -11.43 -10.78 5.72
N LEU A 64 -12.46 -9.98 5.96
CA LEU A 64 -12.60 -9.16 7.16
C LEU A 64 -13.90 -9.52 7.89
N PRO A 65 -13.97 -9.33 9.20
CA PRO A 65 -15.23 -9.46 9.93
C PRO A 65 -16.27 -8.47 9.39
N GLY A 66 -17.54 -8.84 9.41
CA GLY A 66 -18.66 -7.96 9.04
C GLY A 66 -18.70 -6.66 9.84
N GLY A 67 -19.49 -5.71 9.37
CA GLY A 67 -19.67 -4.37 9.92
C GLY A 67 -19.42 -3.27 8.88
N GLU A 68 -19.13 -2.05 9.31
CA GLU A 68 -18.83 -0.94 8.39
C GLU A 68 -17.41 -1.09 7.80
N LEU A 69 -17.33 -1.19 6.48
CA LEU A 69 -16.10 -1.17 5.69
C LEU A 69 -15.95 0.19 5.01
N ILE A 70 -14.74 0.69 4.98
CA ILE A 70 -14.36 1.94 4.35
C ILE A 70 -13.26 1.64 3.33
N LEU A 71 -13.48 2.04 2.08
CA LEU A 71 -12.44 2.02 1.05
C LEU A 71 -11.72 3.37 1.07
N GLU A 72 -10.41 3.30 1.11
CA GLU A 72 -9.49 4.43 0.96
C GLU A 72 -8.67 4.19 -0.32
N LEU A 73 -8.65 5.16 -1.21
CA LEU A 73 -7.84 5.13 -2.41
C LEU A 73 -6.73 6.16 -2.32
N TYR A 74 -5.55 5.75 -2.66
CA TYR A 74 -4.36 6.58 -2.75
C TYR A 74 -3.88 6.54 -4.20
N ALA A 75 -3.71 7.70 -4.81
CA ALA A 75 -3.28 7.81 -6.21
C ALA A 75 -2.28 8.94 -6.38
N ASP A 76 -1.23 8.70 -7.18
CA ASP A 76 -0.28 9.73 -7.56
C ASP A 76 -0.85 10.58 -8.68
N VAL A 77 -0.98 11.87 -8.41
CA VAL A 77 -1.40 12.87 -9.37
C VAL A 77 -0.24 13.84 -9.61
N ASN A 78 0.51 13.62 -10.68
CA ASN A 78 1.66 14.46 -11.06
C ASN A 78 2.74 14.59 -9.97
N GLY A 79 3.05 13.48 -9.29
CA GLY A 79 4.04 13.46 -8.21
C GLY A 79 3.48 13.88 -6.85
N THR A 80 2.19 14.11 -6.74
CA THR A 80 1.50 14.42 -5.49
C THR A 80 0.53 13.30 -5.16
N MET A 81 0.66 12.70 -3.99
CA MET A 81 -0.31 11.72 -3.53
C MET A 81 -1.63 12.38 -3.17
N LYS A 82 -2.69 11.89 -3.78
CA LYS A 82 -4.06 12.21 -3.43
C LYS A 82 -4.68 11.06 -2.68
N TYR A 83 -5.48 11.39 -1.71
CA TYR A 83 -6.21 10.45 -0.87
C TYR A 83 -7.71 10.65 -1.08
N TYR A 84 -8.41 9.56 -1.27
CA TYR A 84 -9.86 9.53 -1.46
C TYR A 84 -10.46 8.45 -0.55
N GLN A 85 -11.56 8.76 0.09
CA GLN A 85 -12.29 7.80 0.92
C GLN A 85 -13.71 7.66 0.42
N ALA A 86 -14.16 6.44 0.23
CA ALA A 86 -15.56 6.16 -0.05
C ALA A 86 -16.43 6.22 1.21
N ASP A 87 -17.72 6.40 1.03
CA ASP A 87 -18.68 6.25 2.13
C ASP A 87 -18.59 4.84 2.73
N PRO A 88 -18.79 4.71 4.04
CA PRO A 88 -18.83 3.41 4.67
C PRO A 88 -19.91 2.50 4.06
N VAL A 89 -19.56 1.26 3.84
CA VAL A 89 -20.46 0.20 3.38
C VAL A 89 -20.72 -0.75 4.53
N THR A 90 -21.97 -0.88 4.93
CA THR A 90 -22.38 -1.86 5.94
C THR A 90 -22.49 -3.23 5.28
N CYS A 91 -21.89 -4.24 5.87
CA CYS A 91 -21.87 -5.59 5.37
C CYS A 91 -22.01 -6.62 6.50
N GLU A 92 -22.56 -7.77 6.16
CA GLU A 92 -22.77 -8.87 7.08
C GLU A 92 -21.87 -10.08 6.77
N PRO A 93 -21.66 -10.97 7.72
CA PRO A 93 -20.97 -12.22 7.46
C PRO A 93 -21.62 -12.98 6.28
N ASN A 94 -20.78 -13.52 5.39
CA ASN A 94 -21.07 -14.16 4.10
C ASN A 94 -21.26 -13.19 2.92
N ASP A 95 -21.30 -11.89 3.11
CA ASP A 95 -21.36 -10.99 1.97
C ASP A 95 -20.09 -11.09 1.10
N PHE A 96 -20.28 -10.91 -0.21
CA PHE A 96 -19.22 -10.78 -1.19
C PHE A 96 -19.23 -9.37 -1.74
N ILE A 97 -18.22 -8.60 -1.35
CA ILE A 97 -18.12 -7.18 -1.70
C ILE A 97 -17.01 -6.98 -2.73
N THR A 98 -17.34 -6.33 -3.82
CA THR A 98 -16.37 -5.86 -4.80
C THR A 98 -16.45 -4.34 -4.88
N PHE A 99 -15.35 -3.67 -4.55
CA PHE A 99 -15.17 -2.25 -4.78
C PHE A 99 -14.63 -2.07 -6.20
N ASN A 100 -15.43 -1.47 -7.10
CA ASN A 100 -14.97 -1.09 -8.42
C ASN A 100 -14.55 0.38 -8.38
N VAL A 101 -13.27 0.64 -8.62
CA VAL A 101 -12.68 1.98 -8.57
C VAL A 101 -12.46 2.45 -9.99
N GLU A 102 -13.16 3.49 -10.39
CA GLU A 102 -13.11 4.08 -11.73
C GLU A 102 -12.85 5.58 -11.65
N THR A 103 -12.28 6.13 -12.71
CA THR A 103 -12.25 7.58 -12.85
C THR A 103 -13.61 8.05 -13.38
N SER A 104 -14.17 9.10 -12.76
CA SER A 104 -15.39 9.69 -13.32
C SER A 104 -15.08 10.42 -14.63
N SER A 105 -16.10 10.63 -15.45
CA SER A 105 -15.98 11.41 -16.69
C SER A 105 -15.72 12.92 -16.45
N ARG A 106 -15.75 13.37 -15.20
CA ARG A 106 -15.36 14.74 -14.80
C ARG A 106 -13.88 14.76 -14.45
N VAL A 107 -13.18 15.70 -15.04
CA VAL A 107 -11.75 15.89 -14.78
C VAL A 107 -11.51 16.10 -13.28
N GLY A 108 -10.73 15.21 -12.68
CA GLY A 108 -10.31 15.31 -11.27
C GLY A 108 -11.22 14.62 -10.25
N SER A 109 -12.29 13.91 -10.66
CA SER A 109 -13.13 13.15 -9.75
C SER A 109 -12.96 11.64 -9.95
N LEU A 110 -13.09 10.90 -8.86
CA LEU A 110 -13.04 9.45 -8.82
C LEU A 110 -14.44 8.91 -8.44
N ALA A 111 -14.86 7.86 -9.13
CA ALA A 111 -16.07 7.13 -8.80
C ALA A 111 -15.70 5.79 -8.16
N VAL A 112 -16.31 5.49 -7.04
CA VAL A 112 -16.20 4.17 -6.41
C VAL A 112 -17.57 3.52 -6.45
N ASN A 113 -17.65 2.42 -7.20
CA ASN A 113 -18.86 1.59 -7.28
C ASN A 113 -18.68 0.37 -6.37
N VAL A 114 -19.63 0.13 -5.50
CA VAL A 114 -19.64 -1.02 -4.61
C VAL A 114 -20.67 -2.03 -5.08
N LYS A 115 -20.21 -3.25 -5.38
CA LYS A 115 -21.10 -4.36 -5.67
C LYS A 115 -21.19 -5.27 -4.45
N ILE A 116 -22.41 -5.47 -3.94
CA ILE A 116 -22.72 -6.41 -2.87
C ILE A 116 -23.64 -7.48 -3.47
N ASP A 117 -23.18 -8.73 -3.47
CA ASP A 117 -23.95 -9.94 -3.83
C ASP A 117 -24.97 -9.72 -4.97
N ASP A 118 -24.48 -9.50 -6.20
CA ASP A 118 -25.23 -9.20 -7.43
C ASP A 118 -26.02 -7.88 -7.47
N SER A 119 -26.11 -7.13 -6.39
CA SER A 119 -26.64 -5.76 -6.42
C SER A 119 -25.50 -4.75 -6.65
N VAL A 120 -25.73 -3.77 -7.52
CA VAL A 120 -24.78 -2.68 -7.75
C VAL A 120 -25.35 -1.43 -7.10
N SER A 121 -24.68 -0.97 -6.05
CA SER A 121 -24.88 0.39 -5.56
C SER A 121 -23.82 1.29 -6.17
N VAL A 122 -24.24 2.21 -7.04
CA VAL A 122 -23.38 3.23 -7.61
C VAL A 122 -23.35 4.40 -6.63
N VAL A 123 -22.20 4.61 -6.00
CA VAL A 123 -21.98 5.81 -5.18
C VAL A 123 -20.99 6.68 -5.93
N GLU A 124 -21.49 7.61 -6.75
CA GLU A 124 -20.67 8.67 -7.30
C GLU A 124 -20.57 9.78 -6.24
N LYS A 125 -19.40 9.96 -5.69
CA LYS A 125 -19.09 11.11 -4.85
C LYS A 125 -17.73 11.67 -5.17
N ASP A 126 -17.73 12.96 -5.44
CA ASP A 126 -16.53 13.78 -5.38
C ASP A 126 -16.17 13.96 -3.90
N MET A 127 -15.10 13.35 -3.45
CA MET A 127 -14.64 13.53 -2.08
C MET A 127 -13.21 14.01 -2.05
N GLU A 128 -13.06 15.25 -1.66
CA GLU A 128 -11.82 15.77 -1.13
C GLU A 128 -11.84 15.53 0.38
N ILE A 129 -10.87 14.77 0.92
CA ILE A 129 -10.84 14.52 2.35
C ILE A 129 -9.96 15.54 3.02
N PRO A 130 -10.46 16.18 4.08
CA PRO A 130 -9.59 16.93 4.97
C PRO A 130 -8.56 16.00 5.61
N ALA A 131 -7.32 16.41 5.65
CA ALA A 131 -6.18 15.68 6.24
C ALA A 131 -6.32 15.37 7.75
N THR A 132 -7.46 15.65 8.36
CA THR A 132 -7.71 15.56 9.81
C THR A 132 -8.29 14.21 10.28
N ALA A 133 -8.37 13.19 9.41
CA ALA A 133 -9.16 12.00 9.74
C ALA A 133 -8.37 10.80 10.33
N LEU A 134 -7.09 10.92 10.67
CA LEU A 134 -6.36 9.86 11.33
C LEU A 134 -5.74 10.36 12.64
N PRO A 135 -6.30 10.02 13.80
CA PRO A 135 -5.65 10.34 15.06
C PRO A 135 -4.45 9.39 15.24
N SER A 136 -3.26 9.93 15.16
CA SER A 136 -2.04 9.27 15.59
C SER A 136 -1.17 10.30 16.32
N GLU A 137 -0.93 10.08 17.60
CA GLU A 137 -0.01 10.91 18.38
C GLU A 137 1.45 10.73 17.98
N LYS A 138 1.73 9.74 17.14
CA LYS A 138 3.10 9.43 16.68
C LYS A 138 3.11 9.19 15.18
N PRO A 139 4.19 9.55 14.49
CA PRO A 139 4.37 9.17 13.10
C PRO A 139 4.22 7.65 12.92
N GLN A 140 3.64 7.25 11.79
CA GLN A 140 3.53 5.85 11.41
C GLN A 140 4.29 5.62 10.11
N LEU A 141 5.02 4.52 10.06
CA LEU A 141 5.83 4.14 8.92
C LEU A 141 5.64 2.65 8.66
N THR A 142 5.21 2.30 7.46
CA THR A 142 4.96 0.92 7.07
C THR A 142 5.49 0.67 5.66
N LEU A 143 6.36 -0.33 5.51
CA LEU A 143 6.77 -0.82 4.20
C LEU A 143 5.91 -2.01 3.80
N THR A 144 5.48 -1.99 2.54
CA THR A 144 4.64 -3.04 1.95
C THR A 144 5.39 -3.67 0.77
N GLY A 145 5.11 -4.93 0.47
CA GLY A 145 5.66 -5.63 -0.69
C GLY A 145 6.90 -6.47 -0.40
N PHE A 146 7.47 -6.40 0.80
CA PHE A 146 8.55 -7.28 1.23
C PHE A 146 8.00 -8.58 1.83
N ASN A 147 8.67 -9.69 1.58
CA ASN A 147 8.41 -10.95 2.25
C ASN A 147 9.18 -10.98 3.58
N GLY A 148 8.53 -10.57 4.65
CA GLY A 148 9.23 -10.27 5.88
C GLY A 148 10.10 -9.02 5.73
N ARG A 149 11.43 -9.18 5.76
CA ARG A 149 12.43 -8.10 5.63
C ARG A 149 13.31 -8.23 4.41
N GLU A 150 13.01 -9.18 3.55
CA GLU A 150 13.86 -9.51 2.41
C GLU A 150 13.08 -9.39 1.10
N TYR A 151 13.78 -8.95 0.07
CA TYR A 151 13.34 -8.95 -1.30
C TYR A 151 14.43 -9.57 -2.17
N SER A 152 14.15 -10.71 -2.78
CA SER A 152 15.10 -11.42 -3.64
C SER A 152 14.84 -11.08 -5.10
N LEU A 153 15.88 -10.63 -5.80
CA LEU A 153 15.91 -10.37 -7.24
C LEU A 153 16.78 -11.42 -7.92
N SER A 154 16.44 -11.77 -9.15
CA SER A 154 17.29 -12.64 -9.97
C SER A 154 18.22 -11.79 -10.82
N GLU A 155 19.55 -12.07 -10.75
CA GLU A 155 20.57 -11.32 -11.47
C GLU A 155 20.34 -11.40 -12.99
N GLY A 156 20.33 -10.24 -13.64
CA GLY A 156 20.23 -10.14 -15.11
C GLY A 156 18.86 -10.53 -15.69
N VAL A 157 17.86 -10.78 -14.86
CA VAL A 157 16.47 -11.03 -15.31
C VAL A 157 15.68 -9.73 -15.15
N PRO A 158 15.12 -9.18 -16.23
CA PRO A 158 14.18 -8.06 -16.12
C PRO A 158 13.01 -8.47 -15.23
N VAL A 159 12.84 -7.79 -14.13
CA VAL A 159 11.75 -8.05 -13.17
C VAL A 159 10.80 -6.86 -13.21
N THR A 160 9.53 -7.12 -13.37
CA THR A 160 8.50 -6.11 -13.11
C THR A 160 8.12 -6.21 -11.63
N VAL A 161 8.36 -5.15 -10.89
CA VAL A 161 8.04 -5.07 -9.46
C VAL A 161 6.80 -4.21 -9.27
N SER A 162 5.83 -4.71 -8.52
CA SER A 162 4.64 -3.95 -8.17
C SER A 162 4.37 -4.03 -6.67
N GLY A 163 3.66 -3.03 -6.14
CA GLY A 163 3.18 -3.06 -4.77
C GLY A 163 4.25 -2.86 -3.68
N VAL A 164 5.45 -2.36 -4.02
CA VAL A 164 6.51 -2.09 -3.04
C VAL A 164 6.57 -0.59 -2.75
N TYR A 165 6.14 -0.22 -1.57
CA TYR A 165 6.07 1.19 -1.17
C TYR A 165 6.13 1.36 0.36
N ALA A 166 6.60 2.53 0.78
CA ALA A 166 6.52 2.98 2.16
C ALA A 166 5.36 3.97 2.32
N ASN A 167 4.48 3.69 3.28
CA ASN A 167 3.45 4.62 3.74
C ASN A 167 3.98 5.37 4.96
N VAL A 168 3.82 6.66 4.95
CA VAL A 168 4.25 7.55 6.03
C VAL A 168 3.07 8.43 6.44
N SER A 169 2.75 8.47 7.72
CA SER A 169 1.78 9.42 8.27
C SER A 169 2.32 10.10 9.52
N ALA A 170 2.02 11.38 9.66
CA ALA A 170 2.42 12.20 10.80
C ALA A 170 1.38 13.30 11.01
N ASP A 171 0.65 13.29 12.13
CA ASP A 171 -0.41 14.26 12.40
C ASP A 171 0.12 15.69 12.51
N ALA A 172 1.33 15.86 13.04
CA ALA A 172 2.03 17.14 13.10
C ALA A 172 2.64 17.56 11.75
N GLY A 173 2.57 16.69 10.74
CA GLY A 173 3.23 16.86 9.45
C GLY A 173 4.65 16.31 9.43
N ILE A 174 5.07 15.75 8.31
CA ILE A 174 6.40 15.18 8.12
C ILE A 174 7.43 16.31 8.06
N ALA A 175 8.38 16.34 8.98
CA ALA A 175 9.53 17.25 8.95
C ALA A 175 10.64 16.66 8.08
N HIS A 176 10.99 15.39 8.35
CA HIS A 176 12.06 14.66 7.68
C HIS A 176 11.64 13.21 7.40
N LEU A 177 12.13 12.66 6.30
CA LEU A 177 12.06 11.23 6.01
C LEU A 177 13.43 10.76 5.54
N TYR A 178 14.18 10.15 6.42
CA TYR A 178 15.53 9.67 6.13
C TYR A 178 15.48 8.29 5.49
N PHE A 179 16.16 8.15 4.37
CA PHE A 179 16.50 6.89 3.74
C PHE A 179 17.95 6.56 4.13
N GLU A 180 18.10 5.61 5.03
CA GLU A 180 19.38 5.12 5.54
C GLU A 180 19.71 3.84 4.80
N PHE A 181 20.88 3.77 4.15
CA PHE A 181 21.19 2.63 3.30
C PHE A 181 22.69 2.30 3.29
N GLU A 182 22.97 1.02 3.06
CA GLU A 182 24.26 0.49 2.65
C GLU A 182 24.11 -0.15 1.28
N SER A 183 24.74 0.43 0.26
CA SER A 183 24.70 -0.05 -1.11
C SER A 183 25.84 0.54 -1.90
N ASP A 184 26.71 -0.32 -2.43
CA ASP A 184 27.81 0.09 -3.30
C ASP A 184 27.28 0.79 -4.56
N TYR A 185 26.14 0.32 -5.06
CA TYR A 185 25.50 0.93 -6.21
C TYR A 185 25.06 2.37 -5.94
N LEU A 186 24.31 2.62 -4.85
CA LEU A 186 23.85 3.96 -4.51
C LEU A 186 25.03 4.90 -4.23
N ALA A 187 26.05 4.42 -3.57
CA ALA A 187 27.28 5.17 -3.35
C ALA A 187 27.98 5.51 -4.68
N SER A 188 28.03 4.58 -5.64
CA SER A 188 28.67 4.77 -6.94
C SER A 188 28.02 5.83 -7.82
N ILE A 189 26.71 6.05 -7.64
CA ILE A 189 25.95 7.12 -8.33
C ILE A 189 25.95 8.44 -7.57
N GLY A 190 26.69 8.53 -6.46
CA GLY A 190 26.91 9.76 -5.69
C GLY A 190 25.88 10.04 -4.59
N LEU A 191 25.02 9.07 -4.24
CA LEU A 191 24.12 9.21 -3.10
C LEU A 191 24.88 8.92 -1.78
N GLN A 192 24.53 9.67 -0.75
CA GLN A 192 25.08 9.52 0.59
C GLN A 192 23.97 9.17 1.58
N SER A 193 24.29 8.25 2.48
CA SER A 193 23.39 7.84 3.57
C SER A 193 23.80 8.55 4.87
N PRO A 194 22.86 9.06 5.69
CA PRO A 194 21.41 9.10 5.44
C PRO A 194 21.02 10.18 4.41
N LEU A 195 20.01 9.89 3.59
CA LEU A 195 19.46 10.84 2.63
C LEU A 195 18.08 11.31 3.11
N ASP A 196 17.91 12.61 3.31
CA ASP A 196 16.61 13.18 3.65
C ASP A 196 15.74 13.35 2.42
N LEU A 197 14.73 12.50 2.29
CA LEU A 197 13.78 12.52 1.17
C LEU A 197 12.83 13.72 1.20
N ALA A 198 12.67 14.37 2.36
CA ALA A 198 11.85 15.58 2.50
C ALA A 198 12.59 16.86 2.07
N GLU A 199 13.94 16.82 1.98
CA GLU A 199 14.79 17.97 1.66
C GLU A 199 15.71 17.73 0.46
N LEU A 200 15.21 17.02 -0.55
CA LEU A 200 15.96 16.71 -1.76
C LEU A 200 16.22 17.97 -2.61
N THR A 201 17.45 18.12 -3.10
CA THR A 201 17.74 19.05 -4.18
C THR A 201 17.07 18.60 -5.48
N SER A 202 16.91 19.50 -6.45
CA SER A 202 16.38 19.15 -7.79
C SER A 202 17.19 18.04 -8.47
N ASP A 203 18.52 18.12 -8.35
CA ASP A 203 19.44 17.18 -8.99
C ASP A 203 19.36 15.80 -8.33
N THR A 204 19.34 15.76 -6.99
CA THR A 204 19.17 14.49 -6.24
C THR A 204 17.81 13.86 -6.51
N ARG A 205 16.75 14.67 -6.60
CA ARG A 205 15.41 14.18 -6.95
C ARG A 205 15.38 13.57 -8.36
N THR A 206 16.04 14.23 -9.31
CA THR A 206 16.15 13.72 -10.69
C THR A 206 16.94 12.41 -10.69
N LEU A 207 18.07 12.36 -10.01
CA LEU A 207 18.88 11.16 -9.89
C LEU A 207 18.11 9.99 -9.28
N LEU A 208 17.36 10.21 -8.20
CA LEU A 208 16.51 9.19 -7.59
C LEU A 208 15.44 8.68 -8.57
N LYS A 209 14.77 9.60 -9.28
CA LYS A 209 13.74 9.26 -10.27
C LYS A 209 14.33 8.44 -11.43
N GLU A 210 15.49 8.79 -11.94
CA GLU A 210 16.21 8.05 -12.98
C GLU A 210 16.62 6.64 -12.53
N ASN A 211 16.75 6.44 -11.21
CA ASN A 211 17.03 5.16 -10.58
C ASN A 211 15.76 4.51 -9.98
N GLY A 212 14.59 4.95 -10.41
CA GLY A 212 13.31 4.32 -10.11
C GLY A 212 12.76 4.59 -8.71
N LEU A 213 13.41 5.44 -7.88
CA LEU A 213 12.86 5.85 -6.59
C LEU A 213 12.02 7.12 -6.77
N ILE A 214 10.71 7.00 -6.66
CA ILE A 214 9.79 8.12 -6.82
C ILE A 214 9.44 8.68 -5.45
N VAL A 215 9.89 9.91 -5.21
CA VAL A 215 9.65 10.66 -3.97
C VAL A 215 8.72 11.83 -4.28
N PRO A 216 7.56 11.97 -3.59
CA PRO A 216 6.66 13.09 -3.77
C PRO A 216 7.35 14.44 -3.51
N SER A 217 6.96 15.46 -4.27
CA SER A 217 7.55 16.80 -4.15
C SER A 217 7.08 17.56 -2.90
N ASP A 218 5.90 17.19 -2.40
CA ASP A 218 5.22 17.80 -1.25
C ASP A 218 5.33 16.95 0.03
N LEU A 219 6.38 16.15 0.14
CA LEU A 219 6.61 15.28 1.29
C LEU A 219 6.73 16.07 2.60
N LYS A 220 7.53 17.15 2.57
CA LYS A 220 7.73 18.01 3.75
C LYS A 220 6.45 18.75 4.13
N GLY A 221 6.06 18.66 5.40
CA GLY A 221 4.85 19.25 5.96
C GLY A 221 3.57 18.46 5.67
N SER A 222 3.61 17.44 4.84
CA SER A 222 2.46 16.60 4.56
C SER A 222 2.11 15.74 5.76
N LYS A 223 0.83 15.53 6.01
CA LYS A 223 0.36 14.64 7.09
C LYS A 223 0.34 13.18 6.68
N PHE A 224 0.36 12.95 5.38
CA PHE A 224 0.41 11.62 4.79
C PHE A 224 1.20 11.69 3.49
N SER A 225 2.05 10.70 3.28
CA SER A 225 2.77 10.53 2.02
C SER A 225 3.15 9.07 1.81
N PHE A 226 3.67 8.78 0.62
CA PHE A 226 4.25 7.48 0.37
C PHE A 226 5.42 7.59 -0.59
N VAL A 227 6.33 6.63 -0.51
CA VAL A 227 7.49 6.53 -1.40
C VAL A 227 7.41 5.21 -2.15
N ASN A 228 7.46 5.27 -3.47
CA ASN A 228 7.41 4.09 -4.33
C ASN A 228 8.81 3.54 -4.57
N PHE A 229 9.04 2.30 -4.15
CA PHE A 229 10.31 1.58 -4.30
C PHE A 229 10.32 0.57 -5.47
N ALA A 230 9.21 0.37 -6.16
CA ALA A 230 9.11 -0.65 -7.20
C ALA A 230 10.18 -0.47 -8.29
N GLY A 231 10.24 0.69 -8.93
CA GLY A 231 11.24 0.97 -9.96
C GLY A 231 12.68 0.96 -9.43
N PHE A 232 12.90 1.30 -8.16
CA PHE A 232 14.20 1.18 -7.53
C PHE A 232 14.65 -0.29 -7.45
N LEU A 233 13.77 -1.20 -7.05
CA LEU A 233 14.08 -2.63 -7.04
C LEU A 233 14.32 -3.19 -8.44
N GLU A 234 13.53 -2.75 -9.45
CA GLU A 234 13.77 -3.10 -10.85
C GLU A 234 15.17 -2.64 -11.29
N THR A 235 15.54 -1.41 -10.95
CA THR A 235 16.87 -0.86 -11.28
C THR A 235 17.98 -1.65 -10.62
N LEU A 236 17.83 -2.06 -9.37
CA LEU A 236 18.82 -2.92 -8.70
C LEU A 236 18.94 -4.29 -9.40
N GLY A 237 17.84 -4.88 -9.84
CA GLY A 237 17.82 -6.14 -10.59
C GLY A 237 18.52 -6.04 -11.95
N ASP A 238 18.22 -5.01 -12.71
CA ASP A 238 18.85 -4.78 -14.04
C ASP A 238 20.34 -4.47 -13.96
N ARG A 239 20.78 -3.91 -12.84
CA ARG A 239 22.16 -3.51 -12.61
C ARG A 239 23.02 -4.58 -11.96
N GLY A 240 22.59 -5.81 -11.87
CA GLY A 240 23.38 -6.98 -11.43
C GLY A 240 24.70 -7.19 -12.17
N LYS A 241 25.02 -6.27 -13.12
CA LYS A 241 26.35 -6.13 -13.74
C LYS A 241 27.40 -5.52 -12.81
N TYR A 242 26.98 -4.86 -11.75
CA TYR A 242 27.90 -4.41 -10.70
C TYR A 242 28.08 -5.59 -9.77
N SER A 243 29.26 -6.19 -9.80
CA SER A 243 29.65 -7.26 -8.88
C SER A 243 29.12 -6.94 -7.49
N PRO A 244 28.00 -7.48 -7.09
CA PRO A 244 27.41 -7.06 -5.84
C PRO A 244 28.14 -7.78 -4.74
N THR A 245 28.69 -7.00 -3.84
CA THR A 245 28.74 -7.48 -2.48
C THR A 245 27.29 -7.69 -2.07
N SER A 246 26.88 -8.91 -1.79
CA SER A 246 25.57 -9.20 -1.23
C SER A 246 25.47 -8.61 0.19
N PRO A 247 24.46 -7.83 0.52
CA PRO A 247 23.23 -7.54 -0.22
C PRO A 247 23.42 -6.42 -1.26
N ALA A 248 22.57 -6.40 -2.32
CA ALA A 248 22.56 -5.31 -3.30
C ALA A 248 22.19 -3.96 -2.66
N ALA A 249 21.35 -4.00 -1.66
CA ALA A 249 21.05 -2.89 -0.75
C ALA A 249 20.55 -3.42 0.59
N ASP A 250 20.99 -2.77 1.66
CA ASP A 250 20.46 -2.92 3.02
C ASP A 250 19.99 -1.53 3.43
N PHE A 251 18.73 -1.37 3.84
CA PHE A 251 18.20 -0.05 4.11
C PHE A 251 17.09 -0.03 5.17
N SER A 252 16.95 1.14 5.80
CA SER A 252 15.83 1.48 6.67
C SER A 252 15.29 2.86 6.33
N LEU A 253 14.11 3.16 6.84
CA LEU A 253 13.51 4.48 6.77
C LEU A 253 13.28 4.99 8.19
N ARG A 254 13.46 6.29 8.39
CA ARG A 254 13.13 6.98 9.64
C ARG A 254 12.35 8.25 9.33
N VAL A 255 11.13 8.34 9.82
CA VAL A 255 10.31 9.54 9.76
C VAL A 255 10.46 10.34 11.04
N GLU A 256 10.52 11.66 10.92
CA GLU A 256 10.44 12.62 12.00
C GLU A 256 9.35 13.64 11.67
N ASP A 257 8.48 13.94 12.63
CA ASP A 257 7.44 14.93 12.46
C ASP A 257 7.85 16.32 12.92
N ASN A 258 6.99 17.33 12.71
CA ASN A 258 7.27 18.71 13.10
C ASN A 258 7.33 18.94 14.61
N ASP A 259 6.88 17.98 15.43
CA ASP A 259 7.01 17.99 16.88
C ASP A 259 8.31 17.31 17.37
N GLY A 260 9.14 16.83 16.42
CA GLY A 260 10.41 16.14 16.71
C GLY A 260 10.25 14.68 17.17
N VAL A 261 9.06 14.12 16.99
CA VAL A 261 8.82 12.70 17.30
C VAL A 261 9.23 11.86 16.10
N SER A 262 10.05 10.84 16.32
CA SER A 262 10.55 9.99 15.25
C SER A 262 10.18 8.53 15.43
N VAL A 263 10.02 7.84 14.28
CA VAL A 263 9.77 6.41 14.17
C VAL A 263 10.64 5.85 13.06
N SER A 264 11.35 4.75 13.34
CA SER A 264 12.15 4.04 12.35
C SER A 264 11.46 2.74 11.93
N SER A 265 11.63 2.38 10.67
CA SER A 265 11.31 1.04 10.19
C SER A 265 12.34 0.03 10.70
N GLU A 266 12.06 -1.23 10.47
CA GLU A 266 13.07 -2.27 10.53
C GLU A 266 14.02 -2.15 9.34
N ASN A 267 15.13 -2.90 9.37
CA ASN A 267 16.09 -2.96 8.29
C ASN A 267 15.61 -3.96 7.22
N TYR A 268 15.68 -3.56 5.96
CA TYR A 268 15.24 -4.33 4.80
C TYR A 268 16.42 -4.65 3.90
N LYS A 269 16.47 -5.89 3.42
CA LYS A 269 17.54 -6.37 2.54
C LYS A 269 17.02 -6.66 1.15
N VAL A 270 17.76 -6.20 0.16
CA VAL A 270 17.57 -6.59 -1.24
C VAL A 270 18.75 -7.46 -1.63
N THR A 271 18.49 -8.71 -1.98
CA THR A 271 19.49 -9.68 -2.41
C THR A 271 19.36 -9.98 -3.89
N LEU A 272 20.49 -10.20 -4.55
CA LEU A 272 20.57 -10.76 -5.90
C LEU A 272 20.90 -12.24 -5.80
N ALA A 273 20.06 -13.09 -6.40
CA ALA A 273 20.20 -14.55 -6.41
C ALA A 273 20.45 -15.09 -7.81
#